data_2eb12e88f312bb86b71292e3f737ec23
#
_entry.id   2eb12e88f312bb86b71292e3f737ec23
#
_cell.length_a   1.000
_cell.length_b   1.000
_cell.length_c   1.000
_cell.angle_alpha   90.00
_cell.angle_beta   90.00
_cell.angle_gamma   90.00
#
_symmetry.space_group_name_H-M   'P 1'
#
loop_
_entity.id
_entity.type
_entity.pdbx_description
1 polymer ?
#
loop_
_entity_poly.entity_id
_entity_poly.type
_entity_poly.pdbx_seq_one_letter_code
_entity_poly.pdbx_strand_id
1 'polypeptide(L)'
;QCHEGIDEDKALYEWNYKKQLLSIQTEQDSKNLFTEEFLIERPILQSLRSEEKSIFLVDEIDRSDEEFEALLLEVLAENQVSIPELGTITAKNDNLTVLTSNATRELSEALRRRCLYFYLDYPSVDIETKVILNNVENIDEEKAKKFSIFSNFVRSLGLNKPPSLIESVEWVKYNHLNDEESLDSNIGILIKDIE
;
A
#
# COMPACT_ATOMS: atom_id res chain seq x y z
N GLN A 1 4.73 -1.87 -2.30
CA GLN A 1 3.40 -1.81 -2.93
C GLN A 1 3.16 -3.08 -3.73
N CYS A 2 2.02 -3.74 -3.49
CA CYS A 2 1.64 -4.97 -4.18
C CYS A 2 1.14 -4.66 -5.61
N HIS A 3 1.32 -5.61 -6.50
CA HIS A 3 0.83 -5.59 -7.86
C HIS A 3 0.61 -7.04 -8.33
N GLU A 4 -0.13 -7.24 -9.41
CA GLU A 4 -0.31 -8.55 -10.01
C GLU A 4 1.04 -9.20 -10.36
N GLY A 5 1.22 -10.47 -9.99
CA GLY A 5 2.46 -11.22 -10.20
C GLY A 5 3.63 -10.79 -9.32
N ILE A 6 3.33 -10.24 -8.12
CA ILE A 6 4.34 -10.17 -7.08
C ILE A 6 4.58 -11.59 -6.56
N ASP A 7 5.84 -11.99 -6.54
CA ASP A 7 6.29 -13.32 -6.15
C ASP A 7 7.31 -13.25 -5.00
N GLU A 8 7.74 -14.40 -4.54
CA GLU A 8 8.73 -14.55 -3.48
C GLU A 8 10.04 -13.83 -3.83
N ASP A 9 10.52 -13.96 -5.07
CA ASP A 9 11.76 -13.33 -5.54
C ASP A 9 11.73 -11.80 -5.45
N LYS A 10 10.56 -11.20 -5.59
CA LYS A 10 10.39 -9.74 -5.50
C LYS A 10 10.14 -9.24 -4.08
N ALA A 11 9.58 -10.07 -3.22
CA ALA A 11 9.12 -9.66 -1.90
C ALA A 11 10.07 -10.12 -0.78
N LEU A 12 10.63 -11.32 -0.88
CA LEU A 12 11.42 -11.95 0.16
C LEU A 12 12.92 -11.85 -0.10
N TYR A 13 13.41 -12.47 -1.17
CA TYR A 13 14.83 -12.45 -1.56
C TYR A 13 15.00 -12.75 -3.04
N GLU A 14 16.20 -12.47 -3.55
CA GLU A 14 16.64 -12.85 -4.89
C GLU A 14 18.11 -13.27 -4.84
N TRP A 15 18.49 -14.25 -5.64
CA TRP A 15 19.90 -14.61 -5.78
C TRP A 15 20.62 -13.67 -6.74
N ASN A 16 21.78 -13.17 -6.33
CA ASN A 16 22.63 -12.34 -7.18
C ASN A 16 23.40 -13.20 -8.21
N TYR A 17 22.66 -13.63 -9.24
CA TYR A 17 23.23 -14.48 -10.30
C TYR A 17 24.45 -13.87 -10.99
N LYS A 18 24.53 -12.55 -11.10
CA LYS A 18 25.71 -11.87 -11.69
C LYS A 18 26.95 -12.10 -10.81
N LYS A 19 26.79 -11.94 -9.50
CA LYS A 19 27.88 -12.17 -8.54
C LYS A 19 28.28 -13.63 -8.50
N GLN A 20 27.31 -14.55 -8.56
CA GLN A 20 27.56 -15.99 -8.65
C GLN A 20 28.36 -16.36 -9.91
N LEU A 21 27.98 -15.85 -11.09
CA LEU A 21 28.70 -16.08 -12.34
C LEU A 21 30.13 -15.54 -12.30
N LEU A 22 30.35 -14.36 -11.74
CA LEU A 22 31.69 -13.80 -11.57
C LEU A 22 32.55 -14.67 -10.62
N SER A 23 31.98 -15.17 -9.53
CA SER A 23 32.66 -16.04 -8.59
C SER A 23 33.11 -17.35 -9.25
N ILE A 24 32.24 -17.97 -10.08
CA ILE A 24 32.59 -19.17 -10.85
C ILE A 24 33.77 -18.92 -11.81
N GLN A 25 33.84 -17.75 -12.42
CA GLN A 25 34.89 -17.40 -13.38
C GLN A 25 36.24 -17.11 -12.71
N THR A 26 36.25 -16.62 -11.49
CA THR A 26 37.44 -16.14 -10.80
C THR A 26 38.06 -17.19 -9.87
N GLU A 27 37.23 -18.10 -9.35
CA GLU A 27 37.65 -19.10 -8.39
C GLU A 27 37.50 -20.52 -8.96
N GLN A 28 38.58 -21.28 -9.02
CA GLN A 28 38.59 -22.66 -9.55
C GLN A 28 37.99 -23.71 -8.60
N ASP A 29 37.60 -23.34 -7.38
CA ASP A 29 37.01 -24.23 -6.39
C ASP A 29 35.49 -24.11 -6.39
N SER A 30 34.80 -25.25 -6.27
CA SER A 30 33.36 -25.39 -6.15
C SER A 30 32.81 -24.81 -4.84
N LYS A 31 32.75 -23.50 -4.71
CA LYS A 31 32.06 -22.85 -3.58
C LYS A 31 30.57 -23.05 -3.68
N ASN A 32 29.94 -23.16 -2.52
CA ASN A 32 28.49 -23.10 -2.46
C ASN A 32 28.01 -21.68 -2.89
N LEU A 33 27.31 -21.62 -3.99
CA LEU A 33 26.80 -20.37 -4.56
C LEU A 33 25.52 -19.86 -3.91
N PHE A 34 24.92 -20.69 -3.07
CA PHE A 34 23.67 -20.37 -2.36
C PHE A 34 23.99 -20.08 -0.88
N THR A 35 24.71 -18.99 -0.67
CA THR A 35 25.07 -18.49 0.66
C THR A 35 24.61 -17.05 0.81
N GLU A 36 24.57 -16.54 2.03
CA GLU A 36 24.20 -15.16 2.34
C GLU A 36 24.98 -14.11 1.53
N GLU A 37 26.20 -14.42 1.13
CA GLU A 37 27.03 -13.53 0.32
C GLU A 37 26.41 -13.20 -1.04
N PHE A 38 25.61 -14.11 -1.60
CA PHE A 38 24.95 -13.97 -2.90
C PHE A 38 23.46 -13.63 -2.78
N LEU A 39 22.96 -13.45 -1.56
CA LEU A 39 21.57 -13.12 -1.30
C LEU A 39 21.33 -11.62 -1.45
N ILE A 40 20.30 -11.26 -2.20
CA ILE A 40 19.76 -9.90 -2.24
C ILE A 40 18.50 -9.88 -1.39
N GLU A 41 18.57 -9.20 -0.25
CA GLU A 41 17.43 -9.08 0.64
C GLU A 41 16.37 -8.15 0.04
N ARG A 42 15.13 -8.60 0.05
CA ARG A 42 13.95 -7.84 -0.32
C ARG A 42 13.22 -7.37 0.94
N PRO A 43 12.19 -6.51 0.83
CA PRO A 43 11.61 -5.83 2.00
C PRO A 43 11.15 -6.74 3.15
N ILE A 44 10.61 -7.92 2.88
CA ILE A 44 10.22 -8.86 3.93
C ILE A 44 11.44 -9.30 4.73
N LEU A 45 12.49 -9.80 4.05
CA LEU A 45 13.70 -10.28 4.70
C LEU A 45 14.43 -9.14 5.43
N GLN A 46 14.48 -7.95 4.83
CA GLN A 46 15.05 -6.77 5.48
C GLN A 46 14.33 -6.44 6.79
N SER A 47 13.00 -6.52 6.81
CA SER A 47 12.24 -6.26 8.03
C SER A 47 12.51 -7.30 9.13
N LEU A 48 12.63 -8.58 8.78
CA LEU A 48 12.94 -9.65 9.73
C LEU A 48 14.36 -9.52 10.30
N ARG A 49 15.33 -9.13 9.48
CA ARG A 49 16.74 -8.98 9.88
C ARG A 49 17.08 -7.64 10.53
N SER A 50 16.15 -6.70 10.55
CA SER A 50 16.38 -5.39 11.15
C SER A 50 16.85 -5.50 12.61
N GLU A 51 17.92 -4.81 12.96
CA GLU A 51 18.43 -4.72 14.34
C GLU A 51 17.55 -3.84 15.23
N GLU A 52 16.75 -2.97 14.64
CA GLU A 52 15.83 -2.09 15.32
C GLU A 52 14.37 -2.46 14.98
N LYS A 53 13.45 -2.10 15.88
CA LYS A 53 12.02 -2.24 15.60
C LYS A 53 11.65 -1.45 14.36
N SER A 54 11.02 -2.11 13.41
CA SER A 54 10.62 -1.52 12.13
C SER A 54 9.11 -1.63 11.90
N ILE A 55 8.62 -0.77 11.02
CA ILE A 55 7.27 -0.87 10.48
C ILE A 55 7.39 -1.40 9.06
N PHE A 56 6.81 -2.56 8.81
CA PHE A 56 6.72 -3.14 7.48
C PHE A 56 5.36 -2.85 6.87
N LEU A 57 5.32 -2.03 5.82
CA LEU A 57 4.10 -1.66 5.10
C LEU A 57 3.93 -2.54 3.86
N VAL A 58 2.79 -3.23 3.78
CA VAL A 58 2.31 -3.97 2.60
C VAL A 58 1.12 -3.21 2.04
N ASP A 59 1.37 -2.42 1.02
CA ASP A 59 0.37 -1.53 0.43
C ASP A 59 -0.39 -2.23 -0.70
N GLU A 60 -1.71 -2.07 -0.76
CA GLU A 60 -2.62 -2.68 -1.75
C GLU A 60 -2.52 -4.21 -1.81
N ILE A 61 -2.58 -4.88 -0.65
CA ILE A 61 -2.49 -6.35 -0.55
C ILE A 61 -3.53 -7.08 -1.42
N ASP A 62 -4.68 -6.48 -1.64
CA ASP A 62 -5.76 -6.99 -2.49
C ASP A 62 -5.39 -7.06 -3.99
N ARG A 63 -4.23 -6.53 -4.39
CA ARG A 63 -3.67 -6.67 -5.75
C ARG A 63 -2.68 -7.81 -5.91
N SER A 64 -2.30 -8.47 -4.81
CA SER A 64 -1.46 -9.66 -4.84
C SER A 64 -2.29 -10.93 -5.09
N ASP A 65 -1.62 -12.03 -5.37
CA ASP A 65 -2.23 -13.35 -5.47
C ASP A 65 -2.29 -14.10 -4.13
N GLU A 66 -2.89 -15.28 -4.14
CA GLU A 66 -3.01 -16.13 -2.95
C GLU A 66 -1.66 -16.70 -2.49
N GLU A 67 -0.69 -16.86 -3.40
CA GLU A 67 0.64 -17.38 -3.07
C GLU A 67 1.40 -16.37 -2.22
N PHE A 68 1.30 -15.10 -2.57
CA PHE A 68 1.89 -14.03 -1.76
C PHE A 68 1.20 -13.88 -0.38
N GLU A 69 -0.13 -14.06 -0.31
CA GLU A 69 -0.81 -14.11 0.98
C GLU A 69 -0.32 -15.27 1.85
N ALA A 70 -0.07 -16.45 1.25
CA ALA A 70 0.45 -17.61 1.98
C ALA A 70 1.85 -17.33 2.56
N LEU A 71 2.73 -16.69 1.80
CA LEU A 71 4.03 -16.23 2.29
C LEU A 71 3.90 -15.27 3.50
N LEU A 72 3.00 -14.29 3.39
CA LEU A 72 2.73 -13.37 4.49
C LEU A 72 2.17 -14.06 5.73
N LEU A 73 1.42 -15.14 5.59
CA LEU A 73 0.89 -15.89 6.73
C LEU A 73 2.00 -16.48 7.60
N GLU A 74 3.10 -16.99 7.02
CA GLU A 74 4.25 -17.48 7.77
C GLU A 74 4.89 -16.32 8.54
N VAL A 75 5.14 -15.19 7.87
CA VAL A 75 5.73 -14.00 8.48
C VAL A 75 4.88 -13.45 9.62
N LEU A 76 3.57 -13.33 9.42
CA LEU A 76 2.66 -12.76 10.41
C LEU A 76 2.37 -13.69 11.61
N ALA A 77 2.42 -15.01 11.40
CA ALA A 77 2.13 -15.97 12.45
C ALA A 77 3.32 -16.25 13.36
N GLU A 78 4.51 -16.36 12.78
CA GLU A 78 5.68 -16.90 13.46
C GLU A 78 6.87 -15.93 13.48
N ASN A 79 6.72 -14.74 12.90
CA ASN A 79 7.81 -13.76 12.72
C ASN A 79 9.07 -14.39 12.12
N GLN A 80 8.88 -15.28 11.14
CA GLN A 80 9.96 -15.98 10.48
C GLN A 80 9.63 -16.22 9.00
N VAL A 81 10.63 -16.70 8.28
CA VAL A 81 10.49 -17.18 6.91
C VAL A 81 11.50 -18.29 6.65
N SER A 82 11.14 -19.25 5.83
CA SER A 82 11.99 -20.37 5.46
C SER A 82 12.57 -20.16 4.06
N ILE A 83 13.90 -20.10 3.96
CA ILE A 83 14.64 -20.09 2.69
C ILE A 83 15.28 -21.45 2.51
N PRO A 84 14.98 -22.22 1.43
CA PRO A 84 15.40 -23.61 1.28
C PRO A 84 16.91 -23.85 1.51
N GLU A 85 17.76 -22.96 1.02
CA GLU A 85 19.21 -23.12 1.08
C GLU A 85 19.84 -22.56 2.37
N LEU A 86 19.14 -21.67 3.08
CA LEU A 86 19.66 -20.99 4.27
C LEU A 86 18.94 -21.41 5.56
N GLY A 87 17.82 -22.14 5.44
CA GLY A 87 16.99 -22.52 6.58
C GLY A 87 16.03 -21.41 7.02
N THR A 88 15.55 -21.52 8.25
CA THR A 88 14.58 -20.59 8.81
C THR A 88 15.26 -19.34 9.37
N ILE A 89 14.78 -18.19 8.94
CA ILE A 89 15.22 -16.87 9.41
C ILE A 89 14.12 -16.30 10.28
N THR A 90 14.40 -16.15 11.56
CA THR A 90 13.47 -15.59 12.54
C THR A 90 13.72 -14.10 12.74
N ALA A 91 12.68 -13.32 12.93
CA ALA A 91 12.79 -11.90 13.20
C ALA A 91 13.61 -11.63 14.47
N LYS A 92 14.49 -10.64 14.41
CA LYS A 92 15.29 -10.20 15.54
C LYS A 92 14.48 -9.34 16.54
N ASN A 93 13.43 -8.71 16.09
CA ASN A 93 12.59 -7.83 16.87
C ASN A 93 11.11 -8.04 16.55
N ASP A 94 10.24 -7.60 17.46
CA ASP A 94 8.79 -7.52 17.23
C ASP A 94 8.50 -6.33 16.30
N ASN A 95 8.42 -6.59 15.02
CA ASN A 95 8.11 -5.60 14.01
C ASN A 95 6.59 -5.43 13.85
N LEU A 96 6.15 -4.20 13.58
CA LEU A 96 4.77 -3.93 13.24
C LEU A 96 4.57 -4.09 11.73
N THR A 97 3.68 -5.00 11.32
CA THR A 97 3.25 -5.10 9.93
C THR A 97 1.92 -4.38 9.74
N VAL A 98 1.86 -3.49 8.76
CA VAL A 98 0.65 -2.76 8.36
C VAL A 98 0.28 -3.18 6.95
N LEU A 99 -0.95 -3.68 6.77
CA LEU A 99 -1.50 -4.05 5.48
C LEU A 99 -2.56 -3.03 5.09
N THR A 100 -2.53 -2.53 3.85
CA THR A 100 -3.62 -1.72 3.30
C THR A 100 -4.34 -2.47 2.19
N SER A 101 -5.63 -2.21 2.04
CA SER A 101 -6.47 -2.81 1.00
C SER A 101 -7.53 -1.82 0.55
N ASN A 102 -7.75 -1.74 -0.75
CA ASN A 102 -8.86 -1.02 -1.37
C ASN A 102 -10.11 -1.90 -1.56
N ALA A 103 -10.09 -3.13 -1.04
CA ALA A 103 -11.16 -4.12 -1.14
C ALA A 103 -11.56 -4.46 -2.59
N THR A 104 -10.61 -4.44 -3.53
CA THR A 104 -10.85 -4.83 -4.93
C THR A 104 -11.12 -6.34 -5.08
N ARG A 105 -10.60 -7.14 -4.13
CA ARG A 105 -10.98 -8.54 -3.90
C ARG A 105 -11.05 -8.83 -2.40
N GLU A 106 -11.68 -9.93 -2.04
CA GLU A 106 -11.64 -10.41 -0.65
C GLU A 106 -10.28 -11.04 -0.33
N LEU A 107 -9.73 -10.65 0.81
CA LEU A 107 -8.53 -11.28 1.37
C LEU A 107 -8.92 -12.62 2.04
N SER A 108 -7.99 -13.56 2.07
CA SER A 108 -8.22 -14.86 2.70
C SER A 108 -8.64 -14.70 4.17
N GLU A 109 -9.52 -15.59 4.62
CA GLU A 109 -9.96 -15.60 6.03
C GLU A 109 -8.78 -15.82 6.97
N ALA A 110 -7.80 -16.60 6.54
CA ALA A 110 -6.59 -16.87 7.30
C ALA A 110 -5.78 -15.60 7.57
N LEU A 111 -5.63 -14.74 6.56
CA LEU A 111 -4.94 -13.45 6.69
C LEU A 111 -5.72 -12.50 7.60
N ARG A 112 -7.03 -12.36 7.37
CA ARG A 112 -7.89 -11.49 8.19
C ARG A 112 -7.89 -11.85 9.66
N ARG A 113 -7.85 -13.13 10.01
CA ARG A 113 -7.81 -13.60 11.41
C ARG A 113 -6.49 -13.27 12.15
N ARG A 114 -5.42 -13.00 11.41
CA ARG A 114 -4.12 -12.63 11.98
C ARG A 114 -3.89 -11.13 12.11
N CYS A 115 -4.82 -10.34 11.59
CA CYS A 115 -4.73 -8.88 11.60
C CYS A 115 -5.79 -8.25 12.50
N LEU A 116 -5.45 -7.13 13.11
CA LEU A 116 -6.44 -6.21 13.62
C LEU A 116 -7.04 -5.46 12.44
N TYR A 117 -8.33 -5.66 12.21
CA TYR A 117 -9.01 -5.04 11.09
C TYR A 117 -9.53 -3.66 11.46
N PHE A 118 -9.19 -2.66 10.65
CA PHE A 118 -9.69 -1.30 10.78
C PHE A 118 -10.25 -0.82 9.45
N TYR A 119 -11.54 -0.54 9.40
CA TYR A 119 -12.19 0.01 8.22
C TYR A 119 -12.11 1.54 8.24
N LEU A 120 -11.59 2.11 7.17
CA LEU A 120 -11.54 3.56 6.95
C LEU A 120 -12.67 3.95 5.99
N ASP A 121 -13.70 4.57 6.54
CA ASP A 121 -14.79 5.14 5.75
C ASP A 121 -14.40 6.50 5.15
N TYR A 122 -15.22 7.01 4.26
CA TYR A 122 -15.07 8.38 3.77
C TYR A 122 -15.06 9.36 4.95
N PRO A 123 -14.27 10.45 4.85
CA PRO A 123 -14.20 11.42 5.93
C PRO A 123 -15.53 12.15 6.13
N SER A 124 -15.81 12.52 7.37
CA SER A 124 -16.91 13.44 7.67
C SER A 124 -16.68 14.81 7.02
N VAL A 125 -17.76 15.57 6.84
CA VAL A 125 -17.71 16.95 6.30
C VAL A 125 -16.66 17.79 7.03
N ASP A 126 -16.59 17.70 8.37
CA ASP A 126 -15.65 18.50 9.16
C ASP A 126 -14.18 18.11 8.92
N ILE A 127 -13.90 16.83 8.75
CA ILE A 127 -12.55 16.34 8.42
C ILE A 127 -12.17 16.74 7.00
N GLU A 128 -13.08 16.53 6.03
CA GLU A 128 -12.84 16.91 4.64
C GLU A 128 -12.65 18.41 4.47
N THR A 129 -13.43 19.23 5.17
CA THR A 129 -13.23 20.69 5.22
C THR A 129 -11.83 21.06 5.68
N LYS A 130 -11.33 20.44 6.76
CA LYS A 130 -9.95 20.68 7.25
C LYS A 130 -8.89 20.26 6.22
N VAL A 131 -9.11 19.14 5.54
CA VAL A 131 -8.20 18.68 4.48
C VAL A 131 -8.18 19.66 3.32
N ILE A 132 -9.34 20.17 2.90
CA ILE A 132 -9.44 21.19 1.84
C ILE A 132 -8.70 22.46 2.26
N LEU A 133 -8.94 22.99 3.47
CA LEU A 133 -8.26 24.18 3.99
C LEU A 133 -6.73 24.02 4.03
N ASN A 134 -6.22 22.83 4.32
CA ASN A 134 -4.78 22.57 4.36
C ASN A 134 -4.15 22.39 2.96
N ASN A 135 -4.95 22.10 1.93
CA ASN A 135 -4.44 21.77 0.59
C ASN A 135 -4.78 22.82 -0.47
N VAL A 136 -5.72 23.75 -0.19
CA VAL A 136 -6.14 24.79 -1.13
C VAL A 136 -5.79 26.16 -0.53
N GLU A 137 -4.87 26.86 -1.16
CA GLU A 137 -4.41 28.15 -0.68
C GLU A 137 -5.51 29.21 -0.79
N ASN A 138 -5.62 30.08 0.22
CA ASN A 138 -6.54 31.24 0.25
C ASN A 138 -8.03 30.91 0.12
N ILE A 139 -8.46 29.69 0.34
CA ILE A 139 -9.87 29.35 0.42
C ILE A 139 -10.42 29.67 1.81
N ASP A 140 -11.60 30.27 1.87
CA ASP A 140 -12.27 30.51 3.15
C ASP A 140 -13.00 29.24 3.66
N GLU A 141 -13.22 29.18 4.98
CA GLU A 141 -13.80 28.02 5.64
C GLU A 141 -15.25 27.75 5.17
N GLU A 142 -16.04 28.81 4.90
CA GLU A 142 -17.41 28.66 4.47
C GLU A 142 -17.47 28.03 3.08
N LYS A 143 -16.62 28.47 2.16
CA LYS A 143 -16.49 27.90 0.81
C LYS A 143 -16.00 26.45 0.88
N ALA A 144 -14.95 26.18 1.65
CA ALA A 144 -14.44 24.81 1.85
C ALA A 144 -15.52 23.86 2.39
N LYS A 145 -16.32 24.33 3.36
CA LYS A 145 -17.40 23.54 3.93
C LYS A 145 -18.53 23.27 2.94
N LYS A 146 -18.90 24.25 2.11
CA LYS A 146 -19.89 24.05 1.02
C LYS A 146 -19.46 22.95 0.06
N PHE A 147 -18.20 22.94 -0.37
CA PHE A 147 -17.66 21.91 -1.23
C PHE A 147 -17.63 20.53 -0.55
N SER A 148 -17.23 20.45 0.72
CA SER A 148 -17.25 19.20 1.50
C SER A 148 -18.67 18.63 1.64
N ILE A 149 -19.68 19.46 1.90
CA ILE A 149 -21.08 19.04 1.97
C ILE A 149 -21.52 18.46 0.62
N PHE A 150 -21.18 19.12 -0.49
CA PHE A 150 -21.52 18.65 -1.82
C PHE A 150 -20.84 17.33 -2.16
N SER A 151 -19.55 17.18 -1.88
CA SER A 151 -18.82 15.92 -2.10
C SER A 151 -19.45 14.76 -1.31
N ASN A 152 -19.82 15.00 -0.05
CA ASN A 152 -20.49 13.99 0.77
C ASN A 152 -21.89 13.66 0.23
N PHE A 153 -22.63 14.64 -0.27
CA PHE A 153 -23.92 14.42 -0.94
C PHE A 153 -23.74 13.54 -2.18
N VAL A 154 -22.75 13.83 -3.04
CA VAL A 154 -22.46 13.06 -4.24
C VAL A 154 -22.14 11.59 -3.89
N ARG A 155 -21.36 11.35 -2.83
CA ARG A 155 -21.06 9.98 -2.34
C ARG A 155 -22.33 9.25 -1.90
N SER A 156 -23.32 9.96 -1.37
CA SER A 156 -24.59 9.36 -0.92
C SER A 156 -25.53 8.95 -2.06
N LEU A 157 -25.27 9.34 -3.30
CA LEU A 157 -26.11 9.03 -4.47
C LEU A 157 -26.00 7.57 -4.94
N GLY A 158 -25.15 6.75 -4.33
CA GLY A 158 -25.00 5.33 -4.69
C GLY A 158 -24.30 5.10 -6.03
N LEU A 159 -23.37 5.97 -6.39
CA LEU A 159 -22.54 5.82 -7.59
C LEU A 159 -21.70 4.54 -7.50
N ASN A 160 -21.45 3.90 -8.65
CA ASN A 160 -20.55 2.74 -8.72
C ASN A 160 -19.15 3.08 -8.23
N LYS A 161 -18.70 4.32 -8.48
CA LYS A 161 -17.42 4.85 -8.05
C LYS A 161 -17.62 6.22 -7.39
N PRO A 162 -17.90 6.24 -6.08
CA PRO A 162 -18.02 7.51 -5.36
C PRO A 162 -16.66 8.24 -5.33
N PRO A 163 -16.68 9.59 -5.36
CA PRO A 163 -15.46 10.37 -5.41
C PRO A 163 -14.60 10.18 -4.14
N SER A 164 -13.30 9.98 -4.33
CA SER A 164 -12.32 9.93 -3.27
C SER A 164 -12.09 11.32 -2.66
N LEU A 165 -11.41 11.37 -1.50
CA LEU A 165 -11.01 12.62 -0.87
C LEU A 165 -10.06 13.44 -1.76
N ILE A 166 -9.16 12.77 -2.50
CA ILE A 166 -8.22 13.44 -3.41
C ILE A 166 -8.97 14.09 -4.56
N GLU A 167 -9.93 13.40 -5.16
CA GLU A 167 -10.77 13.95 -6.23
C GLU A 167 -11.57 15.16 -5.77
N SER A 168 -12.10 15.13 -4.53
CA SER A 168 -12.74 16.29 -3.93
C SER A 168 -11.80 17.49 -3.79
N VAL A 169 -10.57 17.27 -3.30
CA VAL A 169 -9.58 18.34 -3.16
C VAL A 169 -9.16 18.91 -4.52
N GLU A 170 -8.94 18.06 -5.52
CA GLU A 170 -8.58 18.49 -6.89
C GLU A 170 -9.71 19.30 -7.51
N TRP A 171 -10.95 18.86 -7.36
CA TRP A 171 -12.13 19.58 -7.86
C TRP A 171 -12.26 20.95 -7.20
N VAL A 172 -12.07 21.04 -5.89
CA VAL A 172 -12.09 22.32 -5.16
C VAL A 172 -10.95 23.24 -5.60
N LYS A 173 -9.73 22.71 -5.74
CA LYS A 173 -8.59 23.49 -6.26
C LYS A 173 -8.88 24.10 -7.61
N TYR A 174 -9.41 23.30 -8.52
CA TYR A 174 -9.71 23.75 -9.87
C TYR A 174 -10.78 24.85 -9.89
N ASN A 175 -11.88 24.67 -9.15
CA ASN A 175 -12.94 25.68 -9.08
C ASN A 175 -12.49 26.95 -8.38
N HIS A 176 -11.67 26.83 -7.33
CA HIS A 176 -11.13 27.99 -6.61
C HIS A 176 -10.17 28.81 -7.48
N LEU A 177 -9.29 28.16 -8.27
CA LEU A 177 -8.36 28.85 -9.18
C LEU A 177 -9.05 29.58 -10.34
N ASN A 178 -10.23 29.12 -10.75
CA ASN A 178 -10.99 29.72 -11.85
C ASN A 178 -12.10 30.67 -11.37
N ASP A 179 -12.12 31.04 -10.08
CA ASP A 179 -13.15 31.88 -9.44
C ASP A 179 -14.58 31.35 -9.68
N GLU A 180 -14.74 30.04 -9.85
CA GLU A 180 -16.03 29.41 -10.02
C GLU A 180 -16.70 29.15 -8.67
N GLU A 181 -17.88 29.74 -8.48
CA GLU A 181 -18.68 29.57 -7.25
C GLU A 181 -19.73 28.46 -7.36
N SER A 182 -20.04 28.03 -8.59
CA SER A 182 -21.06 27.01 -8.84
C SER A 182 -20.55 25.62 -8.51
N LEU A 183 -21.31 24.89 -7.68
CA LEU A 183 -20.96 23.53 -7.26
C LEU A 183 -21.10 22.47 -8.37
N ASP A 184 -21.82 22.79 -9.45
CA ASP A 184 -21.97 21.93 -10.63
C ASP A 184 -20.87 22.17 -11.69
N SER A 185 -20.08 23.24 -11.52
CA SER A 185 -18.97 23.51 -12.40
C SER A 185 -17.90 22.42 -12.29
N ASN A 186 -17.44 21.95 -13.43
CA ASN A 186 -16.35 20.98 -13.53
C ASN A 186 -16.58 19.67 -12.73
N ILE A 187 -17.85 19.29 -12.59
CA ILE A 187 -18.26 18.09 -11.85
C ILE A 187 -17.60 16.81 -12.38
N GLY A 188 -17.16 16.77 -13.63
CA GLY A 188 -16.39 15.68 -14.22
C GLY A 188 -15.02 15.44 -13.58
N ILE A 189 -14.50 16.40 -12.80
CA ILE A 189 -13.29 16.18 -11.98
C ILE A 189 -13.64 15.36 -10.74
N LEU A 190 -14.82 15.63 -10.17
CA LEU A 190 -15.31 14.94 -8.97
C LEU A 190 -15.92 13.57 -9.31
N ILE A 191 -16.66 13.48 -10.41
CA ILE A 191 -17.36 12.26 -10.83
C ILE A 191 -16.72 11.78 -12.13
N LYS A 192 -15.99 10.66 -12.05
CA LYS A 192 -15.33 10.02 -13.21
C LYS A 192 -16.17 8.89 -13.83
N ASP A 193 -17.36 8.63 -13.29
CA ASP A 193 -18.30 7.63 -13.76
C ASP A 193 -19.35 8.33 -14.65
N ILE A 194 -18.94 8.64 -15.87
CA ILE A 194 -19.89 9.08 -16.91
C ILE A 194 -19.92 7.97 -17.95
N GLU A 195 -20.79 6.97 -17.76
CA GLU A 195 -21.40 6.20 -18.83
C GLU A 195 -22.81 6.75 -19.13
#